data_b2e5b6297b712ef8e702cf27e9f773fd
#
_entry.id   b2e5b6297b712ef8e702cf27e9f773fd
#
_cell.length_a   1.000
_cell.length_b   1.000
_cell.length_c   1.000
_cell.angle_alpha   90.00
_cell.angle_beta   90.00
_cell.angle_gamma   90.00
#
_symmetry.space_group_name_H-M   'P 1'
#
loop_
_entity.id
_entity.type
_entity.pdbx_description
1 polymer ?
#
loop_
_entity_poly.entity_id
_entity_poly.type
_entity_poly.pdbx_seq_one_letter_code
_entity_poly.pdbx_strand_id
1 'polypeptide(L)'
;MFEKVLILRRGEAATRVARTCRRMGVESIVVAPKGTPASRHIEAADRSIEVDFDEASAIPSDQLPGILELAGADAAHLGYQGQPEMFELASAAEKADVAVIGTDLDVLGALTDPATIRVAAERAHVRTVHEAEDRSRPREIGVLVAADSHGETTAIAECDRSLSTSEHTLIHETPSPELIFRSDGGAFRMALFESARRVAAELRYAGLLEVKFHICPSGLCWVSDVKIGLPRHHTLIEMVTRVDLVALQLRIASGEAIPEELEMVEPRGHALDASILALDQQDAVVSSYAAAPAPQGRVRATSSATVGLPLPADDRPLIAKLTTYAPIRHRAMLSMDRMLAEMRVEPFETNVPALRRILSDYAFRAGQYDSESALRFANG
;
A
#
# COMPACT_ATOMS: atom_id res chain seq x y z
N MET A 1 -20.00 -5.51 13.02
CA MET A 1 -19.39 -4.25 12.54
C MET A 1 -18.96 -3.43 13.75
N PHE A 2 -17.77 -2.79 13.69
CA PHE A 2 -17.25 -1.96 14.77
C PHE A 2 -18.05 -0.66 14.93
N GLU A 3 -18.13 -0.13 16.16
CA GLU A 3 -18.73 1.17 16.45
C GLU A 3 -17.66 2.28 16.44
N LYS A 4 -16.46 1.99 16.98
CA LYS A 4 -15.36 2.95 17.11
C LYS A 4 -14.03 2.34 16.70
N VAL A 5 -13.30 3.03 15.86
CA VAL A 5 -11.97 2.62 15.36
C VAL A 5 -10.91 3.62 15.75
N LEU A 6 -9.93 3.17 16.54
CA LEU A 6 -8.71 3.91 16.81
C LEU A 6 -7.72 3.72 15.66
N ILE A 7 -7.26 4.82 15.08
CA ILE A 7 -6.31 4.81 13.96
C ILE A 7 -4.91 5.13 14.51
N LEU A 8 -4.09 4.11 14.65
CA LEU A 8 -2.74 4.21 15.19
C LEU A 8 -1.72 4.62 14.13
N ARG A 9 -2.11 5.56 13.28
CA ARG A 9 -1.28 6.17 12.24
C ARG A 9 -1.66 7.62 12.03
N ARG A 10 -0.78 8.34 11.32
CA ARG A 10 -0.95 9.75 10.97
C ARG A 10 -0.92 9.95 9.46
N GLY A 11 -1.13 11.18 9.02
CA GLY A 11 -1.00 11.58 7.63
C GLY A 11 -2.02 10.93 6.71
N GLU A 12 -1.54 10.45 5.56
CA GLU A 12 -2.39 9.98 4.46
C GLU A 12 -3.17 8.72 4.82
N ALA A 13 -2.52 7.74 5.47
CA ALA A 13 -3.16 6.50 5.88
C ALA A 13 -4.33 6.75 6.84
N ALA A 14 -4.09 7.57 7.87
CA ALA A 14 -5.14 7.92 8.84
C ALA A 14 -6.30 8.68 8.16
N THR A 15 -5.99 9.65 7.30
CA THR A 15 -7.01 10.39 6.54
C THR A 15 -7.87 9.44 5.69
N ARG A 16 -7.25 8.43 5.06
CA ARG A 16 -7.96 7.46 4.23
C ARG A 16 -8.90 6.58 5.05
N VAL A 17 -8.41 6.06 6.18
CA VAL A 17 -9.20 5.21 7.08
C VAL A 17 -10.36 6.00 7.69
N ALA A 18 -10.09 7.18 8.26
CA ALA A 18 -11.11 8.04 8.86
C ALA A 18 -12.27 8.38 7.89
N ARG A 19 -11.93 8.70 6.63
CA ARG A 19 -12.95 8.95 5.60
C ARG A 19 -13.81 7.72 5.30
N THR A 20 -13.25 6.53 5.35
CA THR A 20 -14.02 5.30 5.17
C THR A 20 -14.91 5.02 6.38
N CYS A 21 -14.38 5.14 7.61
CA CYS A 21 -15.16 5.04 8.83
C CYS A 21 -16.39 5.96 8.79
N ARG A 22 -16.20 7.23 8.43
CA ARG A 22 -17.31 8.20 8.28
C ARG A 22 -18.36 7.75 7.27
N ARG A 23 -17.97 7.18 6.10
CA ARG A 23 -18.92 6.65 5.11
C ARG A 23 -19.69 5.43 5.61
N MET A 24 -19.08 4.66 6.49
CA MET A 24 -19.67 3.47 7.08
C MET A 24 -20.46 3.73 8.37
N GLY A 25 -20.46 4.98 8.86
CA GLY A 25 -21.11 5.34 10.13
C GLY A 25 -20.35 4.86 11.37
N VAL A 26 -19.04 4.62 11.24
CA VAL A 26 -18.13 4.20 12.31
C VAL A 26 -17.40 5.43 12.87
N GLU A 27 -17.37 5.61 14.17
CA GLU A 27 -16.61 6.70 14.82
C GLU A 27 -15.12 6.46 14.64
N SER A 28 -14.41 7.46 14.11
CA SER A 28 -12.96 7.41 13.89
C SER A 28 -12.21 8.26 14.92
N ILE A 29 -11.17 7.69 15.54
CA ILE A 29 -10.34 8.35 16.54
C ILE A 29 -8.89 8.31 16.06
N VAL A 30 -8.20 9.45 16.03
CA VAL A 30 -6.78 9.54 15.69
C VAL A 30 -5.95 9.98 16.89
N VAL A 31 -4.65 9.69 16.84
CA VAL A 31 -3.67 10.16 17.83
C VAL A 31 -2.89 11.32 17.24
N ALA A 32 -2.76 12.40 17.98
CA ALA A 32 -2.02 13.60 17.57
C ALA A 32 -1.03 14.02 18.67
N PRO A 33 0.16 14.54 18.32
CA PRO A 33 1.03 15.20 19.28
C PRO A 33 0.37 16.44 19.87
N LYS A 34 0.66 16.73 21.13
CA LYS A 34 0.13 17.94 21.80
C LYS A 34 0.54 19.21 21.07
N GLY A 35 -0.45 20.08 20.84
CA GLY A 35 -0.24 21.37 20.20
C GLY A 35 0.03 21.30 18.69
N THR A 36 -0.14 20.14 18.06
CA THR A 36 -0.06 20.01 16.61
C THR A 36 -1.16 20.84 15.94
N PRO A 37 -0.82 21.69 14.96
CA PRO A 37 -1.83 22.37 14.17
C PRO A 37 -2.80 21.39 13.50
N ALA A 38 -4.02 21.84 13.22
CA ALA A 38 -5.00 21.04 12.51
C ALA A 38 -4.41 20.46 11.22
N SER A 39 -4.18 19.17 11.21
CA SER A 39 -3.67 18.43 10.04
C SER A 39 -4.81 17.69 9.37
N ARG A 40 -4.62 17.31 8.10
CA ARG A 40 -5.67 16.66 7.30
C ARG A 40 -6.25 15.39 7.94
N HIS A 41 -5.47 14.64 8.69
CA HIS A 41 -5.96 13.42 9.35
C HIS A 41 -6.78 13.74 10.61
N ILE A 42 -6.39 14.80 11.35
CA ILE A 42 -7.17 15.28 12.50
C ILE A 42 -8.52 15.82 12.01
N GLU A 43 -8.55 16.63 10.96
CA GLU A 43 -9.79 17.17 10.36
C GLU A 43 -10.69 16.07 9.76
N ALA A 44 -10.12 14.96 9.30
CA ALA A 44 -10.85 13.86 8.71
C ALA A 44 -11.50 12.95 9.75
N ALA A 45 -10.93 12.85 10.95
CA ALA A 45 -11.44 12.02 12.05
C ALA A 45 -12.58 12.70 12.82
N ASP A 46 -13.35 11.90 13.55
CA ASP A 46 -14.44 12.41 14.40
C ASP A 46 -13.91 12.87 15.75
N ARG A 47 -12.83 12.24 16.25
CA ARG A 47 -12.13 12.59 17.49
C ARG A 47 -10.61 12.52 17.31
N SER A 48 -9.88 13.32 18.10
CA SER A 48 -8.42 13.18 18.29
C SER A 48 -8.07 13.05 19.77
N ILE A 49 -7.05 12.24 20.06
CA ILE A 49 -6.42 12.12 21.38
C ILE A 49 -5.06 12.78 21.30
N GLU A 50 -4.87 13.83 22.10
CA GLU A 50 -3.59 14.52 22.18
C GLU A 50 -2.65 13.82 23.17
N VAL A 51 -1.45 13.48 22.71
CA VAL A 51 -0.42 12.75 23.44
C VAL A 51 0.91 13.51 23.35
N ASP A 52 1.74 13.38 24.38
CA ASP A 52 3.03 14.06 24.43
C ASP A 52 4.09 13.23 23.70
N PHE A 53 4.37 13.52 22.46
CA PHE A 53 5.43 12.95 21.64
C PHE A 53 5.78 13.86 20.45
N ASP A 54 6.94 13.62 19.84
CA ASP A 54 7.41 14.40 18.69
C ASP A 54 6.61 14.09 17.43
N GLU A 55 6.26 15.13 16.66
CA GLU A 55 5.57 14.98 15.36
C GLU A 55 6.33 14.09 14.36
N ALA A 56 7.65 14.07 14.38
CA ALA A 56 8.48 13.22 13.54
C ALA A 56 8.57 11.76 14.03
N SER A 57 8.20 11.49 15.29
CA SER A 57 8.37 10.18 15.93
C SER A 57 7.15 9.26 15.73
N ALA A 58 7.34 7.95 15.89
CA ALA A 58 6.23 7.01 16.04
C ALA A 58 5.48 7.25 17.36
N ILE A 59 4.26 6.72 17.48
CA ILE A 59 3.51 6.72 18.74
C ILE A 59 4.30 5.91 19.77
N PRO A 60 4.66 6.47 20.93
CA PRO A 60 5.44 5.76 21.94
C PRO A 60 4.70 4.52 22.46
N SER A 61 5.37 3.37 22.45
CA SER A 61 4.76 2.09 22.83
C SER A 61 4.35 2.02 24.29
N ASP A 62 5.05 2.74 25.18
CA ASP A 62 4.71 2.86 26.60
C ASP A 62 3.44 3.67 26.87
N GLN A 63 3.01 4.53 25.95
CA GLN A 63 1.80 5.31 26.03
C GLN A 63 0.56 4.60 25.44
N LEU A 64 0.75 3.55 24.66
CA LEU A 64 -0.31 2.83 23.96
C LEU A 64 -1.44 2.32 24.88
N PRO A 65 -1.17 1.74 26.07
CA PRO A 65 -2.23 1.28 26.97
C PRO A 65 -3.16 2.43 27.39
N GLY A 66 -2.61 3.58 27.74
CA GLY A 66 -3.39 4.75 28.10
C GLY A 66 -4.18 5.34 26.93
N ILE A 67 -3.59 5.33 25.72
CA ILE A 67 -4.26 5.78 24.49
C ILE A 67 -5.46 4.87 24.17
N LEU A 68 -5.31 3.56 24.26
CA LEU A 68 -6.36 2.56 24.01
C LEU A 68 -7.52 2.72 25.00
N GLU A 69 -7.20 2.90 26.29
CA GLU A 69 -8.18 3.16 27.34
C GLU A 69 -8.96 4.47 27.08
N LEU A 70 -8.26 5.56 26.77
CA LEU A 70 -8.87 6.87 26.47
C LEU A 70 -9.73 6.85 25.21
N ALA A 71 -9.32 6.04 24.22
CA ALA A 71 -10.08 5.89 23.00
C ALA A 71 -11.42 5.23 23.24
N GLY A 72 -11.48 4.21 24.08
CA GLY A 72 -12.64 3.34 24.28
C GLY A 72 -13.10 2.75 22.94
N ALA A 73 -12.14 2.42 22.07
CA ALA A 73 -12.40 1.86 20.75
C ALA A 73 -12.52 0.34 20.82
N ASP A 74 -13.37 -0.22 20.01
CA ASP A 74 -13.56 -1.68 19.87
C ASP A 74 -12.61 -2.29 18.84
N ALA A 75 -12.01 -1.45 17.98
CA ALA A 75 -10.99 -1.90 17.04
C ALA A 75 -9.90 -0.84 16.80
N ALA A 76 -8.71 -1.32 16.39
CA ALA A 76 -7.56 -0.51 16.03
C ALA A 76 -7.10 -0.79 14.61
N HIS A 77 -6.87 0.26 13.80
CA HIS A 77 -6.32 0.16 12.46
C HIS A 77 -4.87 0.63 12.45
N LEU A 78 -3.95 -0.25 12.04
CA LEU A 78 -2.50 0.00 12.10
C LEU A 78 -1.92 0.69 10.86
N GLY A 79 -2.75 1.09 9.90
CA GLY A 79 -2.30 1.74 8.66
C GLY A 79 -1.88 0.78 7.57
N TYR A 80 -0.75 1.08 6.91
CA TYR A 80 -0.25 0.28 5.79
C TYR A 80 0.59 -0.91 6.25
N GLN A 81 0.61 -1.97 5.41
CA GLN A 81 1.46 -3.15 5.61
C GLN A 81 2.96 -2.80 5.65
N GLY A 82 3.75 -3.65 6.31
CA GLY A 82 5.22 -3.59 6.32
C GLY A 82 5.81 -2.42 7.12
N GLN A 83 5.07 -1.85 8.06
CA GLN A 83 5.59 -0.84 8.97
C GLN A 83 6.31 -1.53 10.15
N PRO A 84 7.49 -1.03 10.57
CA PRO A 84 8.28 -1.65 11.65
C PRO A 84 7.51 -1.78 12.97
N GLU A 85 6.67 -0.80 13.30
CA GLU A 85 5.96 -0.72 14.58
C GLU A 85 4.67 -1.56 14.62
N MET A 86 4.30 -2.23 13.53
CA MET A 86 3.03 -2.99 13.47
C MET A 86 2.92 -4.04 14.55
N PHE A 87 4.01 -4.74 14.84
CA PHE A 87 4.01 -5.82 15.83
C PHE A 87 3.74 -5.27 17.24
N GLU A 88 4.42 -4.19 17.62
CA GLU A 88 4.24 -3.55 18.93
C GLU A 88 2.83 -2.99 19.09
N LEU A 89 2.32 -2.27 18.06
CA LEU A 89 0.99 -1.70 18.05
C LEU A 89 -0.11 -2.78 18.14
N ALA A 90 0.04 -3.86 17.37
CA ALA A 90 -0.90 -4.97 17.40
C ALA A 90 -0.88 -5.68 18.76
N SER A 91 0.31 -5.96 19.29
CA SER A 91 0.45 -6.59 20.61
C SER A 91 -0.16 -5.75 21.75
N ALA A 92 -0.03 -4.42 21.68
CA ALA A 92 -0.67 -3.55 22.67
C ALA A 92 -2.18 -3.55 22.57
N ALA A 93 -2.73 -3.53 21.34
CA ALA A 93 -4.17 -3.58 21.10
C ALA A 93 -4.79 -4.90 21.58
N GLU A 94 -4.18 -6.04 21.25
CA GLU A 94 -4.65 -7.36 21.71
C GLU A 94 -4.64 -7.50 23.24
N LYS A 95 -3.57 -7.00 23.91
CA LYS A 95 -3.51 -6.98 25.38
C LYS A 95 -4.60 -6.14 26.03
N ALA A 96 -5.12 -5.15 25.31
CA ALA A 96 -6.22 -4.29 25.74
C ALA A 96 -7.61 -4.81 25.32
N ASP A 97 -7.68 -6.03 24.76
CA ASP A 97 -8.92 -6.62 24.20
C ASP A 97 -9.54 -5.77 23.07
N VAL A 98 -8.70 -5.08 22.29
CA VAL A 98 -9.09 -4.28 21.13
C VAL A 98 -8.78 -5.04 19.86
N ALA A 99 -9.78 -5.26 19.00
CA ALA A 99 -9.62 -5.99 17.75
C ALA A 99 -8.65 -5.29 16.81
N VAL A 100 -7.73 -6.03 16.18
CA VAL A 100 -6.74 -5.47 15.26
C VAL A 100 -7.20 -5.64 13.81
N ILE A 101 -7.37 -4.53 13.11
CA ILE A 101 -7.84 -4.54 11.72
C ILE A 101 -6.67 -4.74 10.77
N GLY A 102 -6.72 -5.80 9.98
CA GLY A 102 -5.77 -6.05 8.89
C GLY A 102 -4.41 -6.54 9.36
N THR A 103 -4.29 -7.04 10.59
CA THR A 103 -3.07 -7.63 11.13
C THR A 103 -3.43 -8.75 12.10
N ASP A 104 -2.68 -9.83 12.04
CA ASP A 104 -2.73 -10.96 12.94
C ASP A 104 -1.31 -11.19 13.45
N LEU A 105 -1.13 -11.21 14.79
CA LEU A 105 0.22 -11.28 15.38
C LEU A 105 0.94 -12.58 15.09
N ASP A 106 0.23 -13.71 15.10
CA ASP A 106 0.81 -15.02 14.85
C ASP A 106 1.31 -15.11 13.41
N VAL A 107 0.47 -14.66 12.46
CA VAL A 107 0.83 -14.63 11.03
C VAL A 107 1.93 -13.59 10.77
N LEU A 108 1.86 -12.40 11.38
CA LEU A 108 2.89 -11.37 11.23
C LEU A 108 4.23 -11.87 11.77
N GLY A 109 4.24 -12.50 12.94
CA GLY A 109 5.42 -13.11 13.52
C GLY A 109 5.97 -14.23 12.67
N ALA A 110 5.12 -15.14 12.18
CA ALA A 110 5.51 -16.23 11.29
C ALA A 110 6.13 -15.74 9.98
N LEU A 111 5.60 -14.66 9.39
CA LEU A 111 6.10 -14.08 8.14
C LEU A 111 7.46 -13.36 8.29
N THR A 112 8.00 -13.21 9.51
CA THR A 112 9.38 -12.75 9.71
C THR A 112 10.40 -13.83 9.32
N ASP A 113 9.99 -15.11 9.32
CA ASP A 113 10.82 -16.22 8.85
C ASP A 113 10.50 -16.51 7.37
N PRO A 114 11.47 -16.35 6.45
CA PRO A 114 11.28 -16.69 5.04
C PRO A 114 10.87 -18.16 4.80
N ALA A 115 11.16 -19.06 5.74
CA ALA A 115 10.74 -20.47 5.65
C ALA A 115 9.21 -20.60 5.69
N THR A 116 8.50 -19.72 6.37
CA THR A 116 7.03 -19.72 6.42
C THR A 116 6.42 -19.56 5.03
N ILE A 117 6.92 -18.57 4.27
CA ILE A 117 6.45 -18.30 2.90
C ILE A 117 6.76 -19.50 2.00
N ARG A 118 7.96 -20.07 2.14
CA ARG A 118 8.36 -21.26 1.39
C ARG A 118 7.43 -22.45 1.68
N VAL A 119 7.18 -22.75 2.94
CA VAL A 119 6.29 -23.86 3.34
C VAL A 119 4.85 -23.64 2.83
N ALA A 120 4.32 -22.42 2.93
CA ALA A 120 3.00 -22.09 2.41
C ALA A 120 2.95 -22.27 0.88
N ALA A 121 3.96 -21.83 0.15
CA ALA A 121 4.05 -21.99 -1.30
C ALA A 121 4.16 -23.47 -1.71
N GLU A 122 5.01 -24.26 -1.03
CA GLU A 122 5.16 -25.70 -1.26
C GLU A 122 3.82 -26.45 -1.06
N ARG A 123 3.10 -26.17 0.03
CA ARG A 123 1.78 -26.76 0.29
C ARG A 123 0.73 -26.34 -0.73
N ALA A 124 0.81 -25.10 -1.18
CA ALA A 124 -0.03 -24.57 -2.24
C ALA A 124 0.35 -25.09 -3.64
N HIS A 125 1.39 -25.91 -3.78
CA HIS A 125 1.97 -26.34 -5.06
C HIS A 125 2.34 -25.16 -5.95
N VAL A 126 2.91 -24.11 -5.35
CA VAL A 126 3.41 -22.91 -6.04
C VAL A 126 4.92 -22.87 -5.92
N ARG A 127 5.61 -22.62 -7.03
CA ARG A 127 7.08 -22.59 -7.09
C ARG A 127 7.65 -21.52 -6.17
N THR A 128 8.79 -21.85 -5.55
CA THR A 128 9.59 -20.94 -4.71
C THR A 128 10.88 -20.54 -5.41
N VAL A 129 11.60 -19.55 -4.87
CA VAL A 129 12.89 -19.10 -5.39
C VAL A 129 13.94 -20.22 -5.48
N HIS A 130 13.87 -21.24 -4.59
CA HIS A 130 14.81 -22.36 -4.58
C HIS A 130 14.66 -23.28 -5.80
N GLU A 131 13.47 -23.31 -6.39
CA GLU A 131 13.14 -24.12 -7.56
C GLU A 131 13.28 -23.34 -8.89
N ALA A 132 13.61 -22.04 -8.80
CA ALA A 132 13.77 -21.20 -9.97
C ALA A 132 15.18 -21.40 -10.59
N GLU A 133 15.23 -22.00 -11.78
CA GLU A 133 16.47 -22.20 -12.55
C GLU A 133 16.96 -20.90 -13.19
N ASP A 134 16.04 -20.09 -13.70
CA ASP A 134 16.31 -18.75 -14.27
C ASP A 134 15.80 -17.69 -13.30
N ARG A 135 16.67 -16.77 -12.88
CA ARG A 135 16.35 -15.65 -12.00
C ARG A 135 16.72 -14.30 -12.60
N SER A 136 17.02 -14.31 -13.89
CA SER A 136 17.48 -13.10 -14.58
C SER A 136 16.36 -12.11 -14.79
N ARG A 137 16.61 -10.84 -14.47
CA ARG A 137 15.77 -9.70 -14.79
C ARG A 137 14.27 -9.90 -14.51
N PRO A 138 13.90 -10.35 -13.31
CA PRO A 138 12.49 -10.65 -13.03
C PRO A 138 11.67 -9.36 -12.97
N ARG A 139 10.39 -9.48 -13.31
CA ARG A 139 9.38 -8.52 -12.88
C ARG A 139 8.84 -8.89 -11.53
N GLU A 140 8.56 -7.90 -10.70
CA GLU A 140 7.85 -8.09 -9.43
C GLU A 140 6.38 -7.73 -9.62
N ILE A 141 5.51 -8.72 -9.47
CA ILE A 141 4.05 -8.57 -9.55
C ILE A 141 3.44 -8.96 -8.21
N GLY A 142 2.77 -8.01 -7.56
CA GLY A 142 1.98 -8.28 -6.36
C GLY A 142 0.54 -8.60 -6.73
N VAL A 143 -0.01 -9.68 -6.21
CA VAL A 143 -1.45 -10.01 -6.32
C VAL A 143 -2.09 -9.74 -4.97
N LEU A 144 -3.05 -8.81 -4.94
CA LEU A 144 -3.83 -8.54 -3.73
C LEU A 144 -4.96 -9.56 -3.59
N VAL A 145 -4.99 -10.23 -2.45
CA VAL A 145 -5.99 -11.23 -2.07
C VAL A 145 -6.73 -10.74 -0.84
N ALA A 146 -8.05 -10.90 -0.83
CA ALA A 146 -8.86 -10.86 0.38
C ALA A 146 -9.06 -12.30 0.90
N ALA A 147 -8.96 -12.48 2.20
CA ALA A 147 -9.25 -13.75 2.88
C ALA A 147 -10.14 -13.46 4.09
N ASP A 148 -11.13 -14.31 4.36
CA ASP A 148 -12.03 -14.15 5.52
C ASP A 148 -11.82 -15.24 6.58
N SER A 149 -12.50 -15.06 7.70
CA SER A 149 -12.44 -16.03 8.81
C SER A 149 -13.21 -17.34 8.53
N HIS A 150 -13.92 -17.43 7.41
CA HIS A 150 -14.65 -18.63 6.97
C HIS A 150 -13.81 -19.52 6.07
N GLY A 151 -12.61 -19.05 5.68
CA GLY A 151 -11.65 -19.79 4.84
C GLY A 151 -11.75 -19.46 3.35
N GLU A 152 -12.62 -18.51 2.96
CA GLU A 152 -12.73 -18.07 1.58
C GLU A 152 -11.59 -17.11 1.22
N THR A 153 -11.12 -17.19 -0.02
CA THR A 153 -10.06 -16.32 -0.55
C THR A 153 -10.41 -15.83 -1.95
N THR A 154 -10.24 -14.53 -2.20
CA THR A 154 -10.53 -13.92 -3.51
C THR A 154 -9.39 -13.02 -3.94
N ALA A 155 -8.82 -13.25 -5.14
CA ALA A 155 -7.82 -12.39 -5.75
C ALA A 155 -8.51 -11.17 -6.39
N ILE A 156 -8.11 -9.97 -6.01
CA ILE A 156 -8.79 -8.72 -6.40
C ILE A 156 -8.14 -8.10 -7.65
N ALA A 157 -6.84 -7.94 -7.64
CA ALA A 157 -6.08 -7.35 -8.74
C ALA A 157 -4.59 -7.62 -8.59
N GLU A 158 -3.86 -7.51 -9.69
CA GLU A 158 -2.40 -7.46 -9.66
C GLU A 158 -1.88 -6.03 -9.78
N CYS A 159 -0.65 -5.83 -9.28
CA CYS A 159 0.10 -4.58 -9.38
C CYS A 159 1.54 -4.86 -9.79
N ASP A 160 2.03 -4.20 -10.83
CA ASP A 160 3.44 -4.22 -11.20
C ASP A 160 4.24 -3.31 -10.28
N ARG A 161 5.28 -3.88 -9.67
CA ARG A 161 6.14 -3.24 -8.67
C ARG A 161 7.61 -3.27 -9.07
N SER A 162 7.90 -3.64 -10.30
CA SER A 162 9.27 -3.89 -10.78
C SER A 162 10.17 -2.66 -10.69
N LEU A 163 9.61 -1.45 -10.75
CA LEU A 163 10.37 -0.21 -10.60
C LEU A 163 10.54 0.17 -9.13
N SER A 164 11.24 -0.70 -8.39
CA SER A 164 11.57 -0.51 -6.97
C SER A 164 13.08 -0.43 -6.77
N THR A 165 13.50 0.45 -5.86
CA THR A 165 14.82 0.38 -5.22
C THR A 165 14.73 -0.52 -3.98
N SER A 166 15.85 -0.73 -3.28
CA SER A 166 15.84 -1.48 -2.01
C SER A 166 14.89 -0.87 -0.95
N GLU A 167 14.64 0.42 -1.03
CA GLU A 167 13.92 1.18 0.00
C GLU A 167 12.51 1.56 -0.44
N HIS A 168 12.33 1.91 -1.72
CA HIS A 168 11.07 2.46 -2.23
C HIS A 168 10.71 1.95 -3.62
N THR A 169 9.42 1.72 -3.85
CA THR A 169 8.90 1.59 -5.21
C THR A 169 8.68 2.98 -5.79
N LEU A 170 9.31 3.26 -6.94
CA LEU A 170 9.23 4.55 -7.64
C LEU A 170 7.89 4.72 -8.36
N ILE A 171 7.51 3.71 -9.14
CA ILE A 171 6.25 3.66 -9.88
C ILE A 171 5.62 2.28 -9.71
N HIS A 172 4.33 2.28 -9.36
CA HIS A 172 3.46 1.11 -9.47
C HIS A 172 2.49 1.30 -10.63
N GLU A 173 2.08 0.23 -11.27
CA GLU A 173 0.98 0.30 -12.23
C GLU A 173 0.08 -0.95 -12.22
N THR A 174 -1.18 -0.74 -12.53
CA THR A 174 -2.18 -1.80 -12.67
C THR A 174 -3.16 -1.48 -13.81
N PRO A 175 -3.54 -2.46 -14.63
CA PRO A 175 -2.98 -3.81 -14.72
C PRO A 175 -1.51 -3.82 -15.17
N SER A 176 -0.76 -4.89 -14.84
CA SER A 176 0.65 -5.02 -15.23
C SER A 176 0.81 -5.12 -16.76
N PRO A 177 1.71 -4.34 -17.38
CA PRO A 177 2.04 -4.46 -18.80
C PRO A 177 2.52 -5.86 -19.18
N GLU A 178 3.23 -6.55 -18.27
CA GLU A 178 3.66 -7.93 -18.49
C GLU A 178 2.47 -8.84 -18.82
N LEU A 179 1.38 -8.70 -18.08
CA LEU A 179 0.19 -9.52 -18.27
C LEU A 179 -0.71 -9.03 -19.41
N ILE A 180 -0.64 -7.72 -19.75
CA ILE A 180 -1.42 -7.16 -20.84
C ILE A 180 -0.84 -7.54 -22.20
N PHE A 181 0.50 -7.50 -22.34
CA PHE A 181 1.15 -7.64 -23.64
C PHE A 181 1.59 -9.07 -23.98
N ARG A 182 1.50 -10.00 -23.02
CA ARG A 182 1.71 -11.43 -23.28
C ARG A 182 0.61 -11.99 -24.20
N SER A 183 0.99 -12.88 -25.11
CA SER A 183 0.04 -13.59 -25.96
C SER A 183 -0.93 -14.50 -25.20
N ASP A 184 -0.49 -15.03 -24.05
CA ASP A 184 -1.24 -15.87 -23.11
C ASP A 184 -1.67 -15.12 -21.84
N GLY A 185 -1.59 -13.79 -21.83
CA GLY A 185 -1.70 -12.96 -20.63
C GLY A 185 -2.94 -13.17 -19.80
N GLY A 186 -4.08 -13.43 -20.44
CA GLY A 186 -5.32 -13.74 -19.71
C GLY A 186 -5.23 -15.05 -18.92
N ALA A 187 -4.77 -16.12 -19.57
CA ALA A 187 -4.60 -17.43 -18.91
C ALA A 187 -3.51 -17.38 -17.83
N PHE A 188 -2.40 -16.68 -18.10
CA PHE A 188 -1.32 -16.50 -17.14
C PHE A 188 -1.79 -15.71 -15.91
N ARG A 189 -2.57 -14.63 -16.08
CA ARG A 189 -3.18 -13.88 -14.98
C ARG A 189 -4.07 -14.77 -14.12
N MET A 190 -4.93 -15.57 -14.72
CA MET A 190 -5.80 -16.49 -13.97
C MET A 190 -4.98 -17.50 -13.15
N ALA A 191 -3.93 -18.07 -13.74
CA ALA A 191 -3.05 -19.00 -13.04
C ALA A 191 -2.28 -18.31 -11.88
N LEU A 192 -1.87 -17.07 -12.07
CA LEU A 192 -1.21 -16.27 -11.05
C LEU A 192 -2.16 -15.95 -9.89
N PHE A 193 -3.40 -15.55 -10.18
CA PHE A 193 -4.43 -15.28 -9.18
C PHE A 193 -4.78 -16.53 -8.38
N GLU A 194 -4.94 -17.66 -9.06
CA GLU A 194 -5.21 -18.94 -8.39
C GLU A 194 -4.03 -19.38 -7.50
N SER A 195 -2.79 -19.16 -7.94
CA SER A 195 -1.60 -19.42 -7.13
C SER A 195 -1.57 -18.55 -5.89
N ALA A 196 -1.90 -17.25 -6.03
CA ALA A 196 -1.97 -16.32 -4.89
C ALA A 196 -3.05 -16.72 -3.88
N ARG A 197 -4.25 -17.11 -4.34
CA ARG A 197 -5.34 -17.60 -3.48
C ARG A 197 -4.92 -18.83 -2.68
N ARG A 198 -4.29 -19.81 -3.33
CA ARG A 198 -3.82 -21.03 -2.65
C ARG A 198 -2.76 -20.73 -1.59
N VAL A 199 -1.79 -19.85 -1.89
CA VAL A 199 -0.79 -19.43 -0.90
C VAL A 199 -1.45 -18.69 0.28
N ALA A 200 -2.42 -17.83 0.00
CA ALA A 200 -3.17 -17.09 1.02
C ALA A 200 -3.95 -18.03 1.94
N ALA A 201 -4.60 -19.06 1.40
CA ALA A 201 -5.35 -20.04 2.16
C ALA A 201 -4.47 -20.84 3.15
N GLU A 202 -3.22 -21.15 2.77
CA GLU A 202 -2.28 -21.86 3.65
C GLU A 202 -1.85 -21.04 4.87
N LEU A 203 -1.91 -19.71 4.80
CA LEU A 203 -1.57 -18.82 5.91
C LEU A 203 -2.68 -18.68 6.95
N ARG A 204 -3.92 -19.09 6.65
CA ARG A 204 -5.09 -18.99 7.52
C ARG A 204 -5.32 -17.61 8.14
N TYR A 205 -4.98 -16.58 7.40
CA TYR A 205 -5.13 -15.18 7.78
C TYR A 205 -6.45 -14.62 7.29
N ALA A 206 -7.12 -13.79 8.10
CA ALA A 206 -8.32 -13.06 7.71
C ALA A 206 -8.01 -11.57 7.53
N GLY A 207 -8.15 -11.05 6.32
CA GLY A 207 -7.84 -9.67 5.96
C GLY A 207 -7.37 -9.53 4.51
N LEU A 208 -6.68 -8.43 4.21
CA LEU A 208 -6.00 -8.23 2.93
C LEU A 208 -4.55 -8.68 3.02
N LEU A 209 -4.09 -9.40 2.00
CA LEU A 209 -2.69 -9.76 1.87
C LEU A 209 -2.23 -9.63 0.42
N GLU A 210 -0.96 -9.32 0.22
CA GLU A 210 -0.33 -9.23 -1.08
C GLU A 210 0.67 -10.38 -1.22
N VAL A 211 0.42 -11.27 -2.19
CA VAL A 211 1.37 -12.32 -2.57
C VAL A 211 2.21 -11.79 -3.73
N LYS A 212 3.53 -11.71 -3.53
CA LYS A 212 4.45 -11.19 -4.52
C LYS A 212 5.08 -12.32 -5.33
N PHE A 213 5.11 -12.14 -6.61
CA PHE A 213 5.71 -13.05 -7.57
C PHE A 213 6.84 -12.38 -8.33
N HIS A 214 7.89 -13.12 -8.59
CA HIS A 214 8.86 -12.79 -9.61
C HIS A 214 8.54 -13.56 -10.90
N ILE A 215 8.55 -12.87 -12.03
CA ILE A 215 8.28 -13.43 -13.35
C ILE A 215 9.46 -13.10 -14.25
N CYS A 216 10.19 -14.11 -14.71
CA CYS A 216 11.30 -13.95 -15.64
C CYS A 216 10.83 -13.82 -17.10
N PRO A 217 11.65 -13.29 -18.01
CA PRO A 217 11.37 -13.24 -19.44
C PRO A 217 11.06 -14.61 -20.05
N SER A 218 11.62 -15.69 -19.48
CA SER A 218 11.32 -17.08 -19.86
C SER A 218 9.89 -17.52 -19.51
N GLY A 219 9.13 -16.71 -18.76
CA GLY A 219 7.80 -17.06 -18.22
C GLY A 219 7.87 -17.87 -16.91
N LEU A 220 9.08 -18.16 -16.40
CA LEU A 220 9.23 -18.79 -15.09
C LEU A 220 8.73 -17.83 -14.01
N CYS A 221 7.89 -18.33 -13.11
CA CYS A 221 7.27 -17.57 -12.05
C CYS A 221 7.43 -18.28 -10.70
N TRP A 222 7.73 -17.52 -9.64
CA TRP A 222 7.79 -18.04 -8.26
C TRP A 222 7.35 -16.98 -7.24
N VAL A 223 6.87 -17.45 -6.07
CA VAL A 223 6.58 -16.58 -4.93
C VAL A 223 7.88 -16.05 -4.34
N SER A 224 7.95 -14.75 -4.13
CA SER A 224 9.09 -14.07 -3.52
C SER A 224 8.83 -13.57 -2.10
N ASP A 225 7.60 -13.13 -1.80
CA ASP A 225 7.24 -12.53 -0.52
C ASP A 225 5.72 -12.55 -0.30
N VAL A 226 5.29 -12.41 0.96
CA VAL A 226 3.90 -12.17 1.34
C VAL A 226 3.84 -11.06 2.37
N LYS A 227 2.93 -10.11 2.19
CA LYS A 227 2.69 -9.03 3.14
C LYS A 227 1.20 -8.97 3.50
N ILE A 228 0.90 -8.98 4.79
CA ILE A 228 -0.47 -8.81 5.31
C ILE A 228 -0.79 -7.34 5.56
N GLY A 229 -2.07 -6.98 5.43
CA GLY A 229 -2.57 -5.62 5.65
C GLY A 229 -2.82 -4.82 4.38
N LEU A 230 -3.09 -3.52 4.54
CA LEU A 230 -3.39 -2.61 3.44
C LEU A 230 -2.12 -2.22 2.67
N PRO A 231 -2.00 -2.50 1.35
CA PRO A 231 -0.83 -2.09 0.60
C PRO A 231 -0.78 -0.57 0.42
N ARG A 232 0.42 0.01 0.39
CA ARG A 232 0.60 1.46 0.17
C ARG A 232 0.02 1.93 -1.17
N HIS A 233 -0.03 1.07 -2.17
CA HIS A 233 -0.58 1.34 -3.50
C HIS A 233 -2.07 0.99 -3.64
N HIS A 234 -2.81 0.79 -2.52
CA HIS A 234 -4.25 0.47 -2.51
C HIS A 234 -5.08 1.40 -3.40
N THR A 235 -4.76 2.69 -3.42
CA THR A 235 -5.50 3.70 -4.21
C THR A 235 -5.55 3.34 -5.69
N LEU A 236 -4.47 2.86 -6.24
CA LEU A 236 -4.37 2.45 -7.65
C LEU A 236 -5.27 1.24 -7.95
N ILE A 237 -5.29 0.24 -7.06
CA ILE A 237 -6.19 -0.91 -7.14
C ILE A 237 -7.65 -0.46 -7.04
N GLU A 238 -7.98 0.39 -6.06
CA GLU A 238 -9.33 0.95 -5.91
C GLU A 238 -9.81 1.71 -7.15
N MET A 239 -8.91 2.40 -7.86
CA MET A 239 -9.26 3.15 -9.06
C MET A 239 -9.68 2.24 -10.23
N VAL A 240 -9.04 1.09 -10.40
CA VAL A 240 -9.36 0.17 -11.51
C VAL A 240 -10.46 -0.83 -11.15
N THR A 241 -10.58 -1.21 -9.87
CA THR A 241 -11.57 -2.22 -9.42
C THR A 241 -12.85 -1.63 -8.89
N ARG A 242 -12.82 -0.36 -8.43
CA ARG A 242 -13.91 0.30 -7.71
C ARG A 242 -14.22 -0.31 -6.34
N VAL A 243 -13.37 -1.18 -5.84
CA VAL A 243 -13.49 -1.77 -4.50
C VAL A 243 -12.92 -0.81 -3.46
N ASP A 244 -13.65 -0.53 -2.39
CA ASP A 244 -13.13 0.19 -1.22
C ASP A 244 -12.40 -0.80 -0.31
N LEU A 245 -11.07 -0.85 -0.43
CA LEU A 245 -10.25 -1.83 0.27
C LEU A 245 -10.22 -1.62 1.79
N VAL A 246 -10.35 -0.39 2.26
CA VAL A 246 -10.43 -0.11 3.70
C VAL A 246 -11.79 -0.57 4.26
N ALA A 247 -12.88 -0.33 3.54
CA ALA A 247 -14.19 -0.84 3.93
C ALA A 247 -14.22 -2.37 3.97
N LEU A 248 -13.56 -3.01 2.99
CA LEU A 248 -13.42 -4.47 2.95
C LEU A 248 -12.64 -4.99 4.17
N GLN A 249 -11.52 -4.34 4.54
CA GLN A 249 -10.78 -4.71 5.75
C GLN A 249 -11.62 -4.61 7.02
N LEU A 250 -12.38 -3.53 7.18
CA LEU A 250 -13.26 -3.32 8.35
C LEU A 250 -14.32 -4.42 8.44
N ARG A 251 -14.93 -4.79 7.32
CA ARG A 251 -15.94 -5.86 7.25
C ARG A 251 -15.34 -7.23 7.59
N ILE A 252 -14.25 -7.61 6.95
CA ILE A 252 -13.58 -8.88 7.21
C ILE A 252 -13.15 -8.96 8.68
N ALA A 253 -12.53 -7.92 9.22
CA ALA A 253 -12.10 -7.89 10.62
C ALA A 253 -13.29 -7.96 11.62
N SER A 254 -14.48 -7.53 11.22
CA SER A 254 -15.71 -7.71 12.02
C SER A 254 -16.37 -9.08 11.84
N GLY A 255 -15.76 -10.02 11.11
CA GLY A 255 -16.24 -11.38 10.90
C GLY A 255 -17.22 -11.55 9.74
N GLU A 256 -17.38 -10.52 8.87
CA GLU A 256 -18.20 -10.64 7.67
C GLU A 256 -17.48 -11.48 6.60
N ALA A 257 -18.26 -12.28 5.87
CA ALA A 257 -17.75 -13.00 4.71
C ALA A 257 -17.35 -12.05 3.56
N ILE A 258 -16.42 -12.49 2.72
CA ILE A 258 -16.08 -11.78 1.48
C ILE A 258 -17.33 -11.68 0.60
N PRO A 259 -17.69 -10.48 0.10
CA PRO A 259 -18.80 -10.34 -0.83
C PRO A 259 -18.58 -11.14 -2.12
N GLU A 260 -19.58 -11.90 -2.55
CA GLU A 260 -19.52 -12.73 -3.79
C GLU A 260 -19.21 -11.89 -5.04
N GLU A 261 -19.63 -10.62 -5.05
CA GLU A 261 -19.37 -9.70 -6.16
C GLU A 261 -17.88 -9.45 -6.40
N LEU A 262 -17.02 -9.67 -5.38
CA LEU A 262 -15.57 -9.53 -5.55
C LEU A 262 -14.96 -10.56 -6.50
N GLU A 263 -15.56 -11.74 -6.63
CA GLU A 263 -15.09 -12.76 -7.57
C GLU A 263 -15.24 -12.34 -9.04
N MET A 264 -16.19 -11.43 -9.31
CA MET A 264 -16.47 -10.91 -10.64
C MET A 264 -15.84 -9.55 -10.92
N VAL A 265 -14.97 -9.07 -10.04
CA VAL A 265 -14.30 -7.79 -10.23
C VAL A 265 -13.27 -7.88 -11.35
N GLU A 266 -13.55 -7.17 -12.44
CA GLU A 266 -12.61 -6.98 -13.54
C GLU A 266 -11.99 -5.58 -13.47
N PRO A 267 -10.65 -5.45 -13.41
CA PRO A 267 -9.97 -4.16 -13.49
C PRO A 267 -10.34 -3.44 -14.80
N ARG A 268 -10.80 -2.19 -14.70
CA ARG A 268 -11.14 -1.35 -15.85
C ARG A 268 -10.21 -0.17 -15.97
N GLY A 269 -9.69 0.06 -17.17
CA GLY A 269 -8.74 1.13 -17.43
C GLY A 269 -7.33 0.80 -16.94
N HIS A 270 -6.56 1.81 -16.63
CA HIS A 270 -5.18 1.71 -16.19
C HIS A 270 -4.86 2.79 -15.18
N ALA A 271 -4.17 2.45 -14.10
CA ALA A 271 -3.74 3.38 -13.08
C ALA A 271 -2.22 3.28 -12.86
N LEU A 272 -1.59 4.43 -12.59
CA LEU A 272 -0.20 4.54 -12.16
C LEU A 272 -0.15 5.27 -10.81
N ASP A 273 0.76 4.84 -9.95
CA ASP A 273 1.08 5.49 -8.68
C ASP A 273 2.57 5.83 -8.65
N ALA A 274 2.91 7.09 -8.36
CA ALA A 274 4.28 7.55 -8.23
C ALA A 274 4.55 8.04 -6.82
N SER A 275 5.64 7.54 -6.21
CA SER A 275 6.11 7.96 -4.90
C SER A 275 7.05 9.15 -5.03
N ILE A 276 6.68 10.28 -4.46
CA ILE A 276 7.50 11.50 -4.41
C ILE A 276 8.31 11.47 -3.12
N LEU A 277 9.62 11.39 -3.27
CA LEU A 277 10.57 11.26 -2.17
C LEU A 277 11.41 12.54 -2.05
N ALA A 278 11.76 12.93 -0.83
CA ALA A 278 12.85 13.87 -0.61
C ALA A 278 14.19 13.16 -0.85
N LEU A 279 15.11 13.83 -1.53
CA LEU A 279 16.45 13.29 -1.82
C LEU A 279 17.50 13.81 -0.87
N ASP A 280 17.22 14.92 -0.20
CA ASP A 280 18.06 15.56 0.77
C ASP A 280 17.41 15.48 2.15
N GLN A 281 18.21 15.09 3.15
CA GLN A 281 17.85 15.18 4.56
C GLN A 281 18.18 16.59 5.05
N GLN A 282 17.22 17.48 4.97
CA GLN A 282 17.35 18.77 5.64
C GLN A 282 16.44 18.77 6.86
N ASP A 283 16.96 19.23 8.00
CA ASP A 283 16.15 19.58 9.18
C ASP A 283 15.29 20.82 8.86
N ALA A 284 14.58 20.76 7.74
CA ALA A 284 13.82 21.85 7.20
C ALA A 284 12.33 21.57 7.30
N VAL A 285 11.59 22.63 7.48
CA VAL A 285 10.13 22.63 7.48
C VAL A 285 9.63 22.79 6.05
N VAL A 286 8.58 22.11 5.68
CA VAL A 286 7.91 22.31 4.39
C VAL A 286 7.42 23.75 4.31
N SER A 287 8.05 24.57 3.46
CA SER A 287 7.68 25.99 3.28
C SER A 287 6.60 26.18 2.21
N SER A 288 6.57 25.30 1.21
CA SER A 288 5.58 25.31 0.14
C SER A 288 5.28 23.92 -0.36
N TYR A 289 4.02 23.61 -0.61
CA TYR A 289 3.55 22.40 -1.26
C TYR A 289 2.47 22.75 -2.28
N ALA A 290 2.75 22.49 -3.54
CA ALA A 290 1.78 22.60 -4.62
C ALA A 290 1.72 21.30 -5.41
N ALA A 291 0.51 20.79 -5.58
CA ALA A 291 0.22 19.69 -6.51
C ALA A 291 -0.76 20.23 -7.56
N ALA A 292 -0.64 19.75 -8.79
CA ALA A 292 -1.56 20.13 -9.85
C ALA A 292 -3.03 19.87 -9.44
N PRO A 293 -3.96 20.77 -9.79
CA PRO A 293 -5.37 20.51 -9.59
C PRO A 293 -5.80 19.27 -10.36
N ALA A 294 -6.28 18.27 -9.62
CA ALA A 294 -6.65 16.98 -10.17
C ALA A 294 -8.10 17.00 -10.69
N PRO A 295 -8.36 16.57 -11.93
CA PRO A 295 -9.71 16.28 -12.37
C PRO A 295 -10.33 15.20 -11.48
N GLN A 296 -11.50 15.49 -10.88
CA GLN A 296 -12.16 14.57 -9.95
C GLN A 296 -12.29 13.15 -10.54
N GLY A 297 -11.93 12.14 -9.76
CA GLY A 297 -12.09 10.71 -10.11
C GLY A 297 -11.02 10.14 -11.06
N ARG A 298 -10.08 10.94 -11.57
CA ARG A 298 -9.00 10.48 -12.46
C ARG A 298 -7.60 10.64 -11.90
N VAL A 299 -7.47 11.45 -10.87
CA VAL A 299 -6.20 11.70 -10.20
C VAL A 299 -6.44 11.79 -8.71
N ARG A 300 -5.55 11.22 -7.92
CA ARG A 300 -5.43 11.47 -6.48
C ARG A 300 -4.02 11.91 -6.16
N ALA A 301 -3.90 13.02 -5.45
CA ALA A 301 -2.67 13.42 -4.80
C ALA A 301 -2.89 13.29 -3.29
N THR A 302 -2.09 12.46 -2.66
CA THR A 302 -2.07 12.32 -1.21
C THR A 302 -0.70 12.77 -0.71
N SER A 303 -0.66 13.59 0.33
CA SER A 303 0.57 14.13 0.89
C SER A 303 0.68 13.79 2.36
N SER A 304 1.86 13.38 2.78
CA SER A 304 2.29 13.37 4.17
C SER A 304 2.93 14.70 4.58
N ALA A 305 3.35 15.51 3.60
CA ALA A 305 3.88 16.85 3.86
C ALA A 305 2.77 17.82 4.24
N THR A 306 2.97 18.54 5.33
CA THR A 306 2.13 19.66 5.77
C THR A 306 2.99 20.92 5.84
N VAL A 307 2.54 22.01 5.21
CA VAL A 307 3.26 23.29 5.27
C VAL A 307 3.37 23.74 6.73
N GLY A 308 4.57 24.10 7.13
CA GLY A 308 4.89 24.50 8.50
C GLY A 308 5.37 23.35 9.41
N LEU A 309 5.38 22.09 8.92
CA LEU A 309 5.87 20.95 9.68
C LEU A 309 7.12 20.31 9.02
N PRO A 310 8.01 19.67 9.81
CA PRO A 310 9.10 18.88 9.26
C PRO A 310 8.60 17.64 8.56
N LEU A 311 9.41 17.07 7.66
CA LEU A 311 9.16 15.74 7.12
C LEU A 311 9.51 14.67 8.19
N PRO A 312 8.88 13.46 8.13
CA PRO A 312 9.29 12.35 8.98
C PRO A 312 10.77 12.05 8.86
N ALA A 313 11.40 11.61 9.98
CA ALA A 313 12.85 11.32 10.04
C ALA A 313 13.18 9.95 9.41
N ASP A 314 12.81 9.74 8.15
CA ASP A 314 13.19 8.58 7.34
C ASP A 314 14.35 8.94 6.42
N ASP A 315 15.16 7.98 5.99
CA ASP A 315 16.30 8.19 5.07
C ASP A 315 15.90 8.87 3.75
N ARG A 316 14.71 8.59 3.28
CA ARG A 316 14.08 9.27 2.12
C ARG A 316 12.59 9.41 2.37
N PRO A 317 12.17 10.44 3.10
CA PRO A 317 10.78 10.56 3.50
C PRO A 317 9.85 10.69 2.30
N LEU A 318 8.77 9.95 2.34
CA LEU A 318 7.69 10.03 1.38
C LEU A 318 6.94 11.36 1.57
N ILE A 319 7.13 12.29 0.64
CA ILE A 319 6.44 13.58 0.65
C ILE A 319 4.99 13.42 0.21
N ALA A 320 4.78 12.71 -0.90
CA ALA A 320 3.47 12.54 -1.50
C ALA A 320 3.40 11.29 -2.38
N LYS A 321 2.18 10.83 -2.64
CA LYS A 321 1.86 9.88 -3.71
C LYS A 321 0.95 10.55 -4.72
N LEU A 322 1.25 10.37 -5.99
CA LEU A 322 0.40 10.79 -7.09
C LEU A 322 -0.14 9.54 -7.77
N THR A 323 -1.45 9.38 -7.76
CA THR A 323 -2.12 8.28 -8.47
C THR A 323 -2.93 8.84 -9.62
N THR A 324 -2.73 8.33 -10.82
CA THR A 324 -3.48 8.71 -12.03
C THR A 324 -4.22 7.52 -12.60
N TYR A 325 -5.40 7.77 -13.17
CA TYR A 325 -6.24 6.77 -13.81
C TYR A 325 -6.70 7.27 -15.19
N ALA A 326 -6.71 6.38 -16.17
CA ALA A 326 -7.32 6.63 -17.47
C ALA A 326 -7.84 5.32 -18.10
N PRO A 327 -8.73 5.39 -19.12
CA PRO A 327 -9.19 4.18 -19.82
C PRO A 327 -8.07 3.38 -20.49
N ILE A 328 -6.96 4.01 -20.84
CA ILE A 328 -5.80 3.36 -21.47
C ILE A 328 -4.49 3.84 -20.82
N ARG A 329 -3.49 2.94 -20.74
CA ARG A 329 -2.18 3.16 -20.11
C ARG A 329 -1.50 4.46 -20.55
N HIS A 330 -1.40 4.69 -21.85
CA HIS A 330 -0.72 5.89 -22.39
C HIS A 330 -1.32 7.21 -21.83
N ARG A 331 -2.65 7.28 -21.69
CA ARG A 331 -3.30 8.48 -21.13
C ARG A 331 -3.06 8.63 -19.63
N ALA A 332 -2.97 7.54 -18.88
CA ALA A 332 -2.61 7.58 -17.47
C ALA A 332 -1.17 8.10 -17.29
N MET A 333 -0.23 7.65 -18.13
CA MET A 333 1.16 8.13 -18.17
C MET A 333 1.26 9.62 -18.50
N LEU A 334 0.54 10.11 -19.50
CA LEU A 334 0.52 11.55 -19.83
C LEU A 334 -0.04 12.40 -18.70
N SER A 335 -1.07 11.90 -18.01
CA SER A 335 -1.62 12.57 -16.83
C SER A 335 -0.60 12.61 -15.69
N MET A 336 0.14 11.52 -15.46
CA MET A 336 1.20 11.46 -14.46
C MET A 336 2.32 12.43 -14.76
N ASP A 337 2.85 12.46 -15.98
CA ASP A 337 3.93 13.38 -16.36
C ASP A 337 3.50 14.85 -16.16
N ARG A 338 2.27 15.19 -16.54
CA ARG A 338 1.72 16.54 -16.32
C ARG A 338 1.65 16.87 -14.83
N MET A 339 1.13 15.97 -14.00
CA MET A 339 1.05 16.17 -12.54
C MET A 339 2.44 16.39 -11.93
N LEU A 340 3.41 15.58 -12.33
CA LEU A 340 4.80 15.70 -11.88
C LEU A 340 5.44 17.01 -12.34
N ALA A 341 5.14 17.50 -13.56
CA ALA A 341 5.67 18.76 -14.07
C ALA A 341 5.20 19.99 -13.27
N GLU A 342 3.98 19.93 -12.75
CA GLU A 342 3.36 21.02 -11.98
C GLU A 342 3.65 20.91 -10.46
N MET A 343 4.24 19.80 -10.00
CA MET A 343 4.51 19.59 -8.58
C MET A 343 5.67 20.46 -8.09
N ARG A 344 5.49 21.06 -6.91
CA ARG A 344 6.52 21.83 -6.20
C ARG A 344 6.48 21.47 -4.72
N VAL A 345 7.63 21.24 -4.14
CA VAL A 345 7.82 21.03 -2.69
C VAL A 345 9.08 21.75 -2.27
N GLU A 346 8.97 22.77 -1.46
CA GLU A 346 10.11 23.55 -1.01
C GLU A 346 10.32 23.39 0.49
N PRO A 347 11.59 23.36 0.96
CA PRO A 347 12.83 23.58 0.21
C PRO A 347 13.50 22.31 -0.35
N PHE A 348 12.81 21.17 -0.38
CA PHE A 348 13.39 19.86 -0.62
C PHE A 348 13.67 19.59 -2.10
N GLU A 349 14.83 18.96 -2.36
CA GLU A 349 15.06 18.28 -3.64
C GLU A 349 14.25 16.97 -3.68
N THR A 350 13.69 16.67 -4.84
CA THR A 350 12.80 15.50 -5.00
C THR A 350 13.20 14.60 -6.17
N ASN A 351 12.74 13.34 -6.14
CA ASN A 351 12.92 12.40 -7.23
C ASN A 351 12.01 12.68 -8.46
N VAL A 352 11.27 13.77 -8.50
CA VAL A 352 10.39 14.14 -9.62
C VAL A 352 11.10 14.12 -10.97
N PRO A 353 12.33 14.65 -11.13
CA PRO A 353 13.06 14.55 -12.40
C PRO A 353 13.29 13.10 -12.85
N ALA A 354 13.63 12.19 -11.93
CA ALA A 354 13.83 10.78 -12.23
C ALA A 354 12.53 10.10 -12.66
N LEU A 355 11.42 10.36 -11.97
CA LEU A 355 10.10 9.84 -12.33
C LEU A 355 9.67 10.27 -13.74
N ARG A 356 9.93 11.52 -14.12
CA ARG A 356 9.63 12.02 -15.47
C ARG A 356 10.51 11.39 -16.53
N ARG A 357 11.80 11.10 -16.22
CA ARG A 357 12.68 10.32 -17.13
C ARG A 357 12.12 8.92 -17.35
N ILE A 358 11.64 8.23 -16.29
CA ILE A 358 10.99 6.92 -16.42
C ILE A 358 9.80 7.00 -17.38
N LEU A 359 8.90 7.96 -17.19
CA LEU A 359 7.69 8.12 -18.03
C LEU A 359 8.02 8.44 -19.49
N SER A 360 9.17 9.04 -19.77
CA SER A 360 9.64 9.34 -21.12
C SER A 360 10.46 8.21 -21.76
N ASP A 361 10.96 7.26 -20.97
CA ASP A 361 11.78 6.15 -21.44
C ASP A 361 11.03 5.23 -22.40
N TYR A 362 11.70 4.83 -23.48
CA TYR A 362 11.07 3.99 -24.51
C TYR A 362 10.70 2.60 -23.98
N ALA A 363 11.57 1.95 -23.21
CA ALA A 363 11.29 0.62 -22.69
C ALA A 363 10.14 0.65 -21.68
N PHE A 364 10.08 1.66 -20.80
CA PHE A 364 8.95 1.85 -19.90
C PHE A 364 7.63 2.06 -20.68
N ARG A 365 7.64 2.94 -21.69
CA ARG A 365 6.46 3.21 -22.53
C ARG A 365 5.99 1.99 -23.29
N ALA A 366 6.91 1.16 -23.75
CA ALA A 366 6.63 -0.11 -24.41
C ALA A 366 6.20 -1.23 -23.44
N GLY A 367 6.26 -0.98 -22.11
CA GLY A 367 6.01 -2.02 -21.10
C GLY A 367 7.14 -3.05 -20.98
N GLN A 368 8.33 -2.74 -21.46
CA GLN A 368 9.52 -3.61 -21.52
C GLN A 368 10.55 -3.24 -20.44
N TYR A 369 10.15 -3.22 -19.20
CA TYR A 369 11.00 -2.93 -18.04
C TYR A 369 10.99 -4.10 -17.06
N ASP A 370 11.91 -4.11 -16.12
CA ASP A 370 12.15 -5.16 -15.12
C ASP A 370 12.71 -4.56 -13.82
N SER A 371 13.03 -5.39 -12.84
CA SER A 371 13.59 -4.94 -11.56
C SER A 371 14.95 -4.23 -11.69
N GLU A 372 15.77 -4.54 -12.71
CA GLU A 372 17.05 -3.87 -12.94
C GLU A 372 16.87 -2.47 -13.55
N SER A 373 15.73 -2.23 -14.17
CA SER A 373 15.42 -0.94 -14.80
C SER A 373 15.34 0.20 -13.77
N ALA A 374 14.90 -0.09 -12.54
CA ALA A 374 14.83 0.90 -11.46
C ALA A 374 16.21 1.50 -11.12
N LEU A 375 17.25 0.65 -11.09
CA LEU A 375 18.62 1.09 -10.78
C LEU A 375 19.17 2.02 -11.87
N ARG A 376 18.85 1.75 -13.15
CA ARG A 376 19.24 2.63 -14.27
C ARG A 376 18.63 4.02 -14.16
N PHE A 377 17.39 4.12 -13.68
CA PHE A 377 16.68 5.38 -13.54
C PHE A 377 17.08 6.15 -12.28
N ALA A 378 17.49 5.45 -11.22
CA ALA A 378 17.91 6.09 -9.96
C ALA A 378 19.30 6.74 -10.07
N ASN A 379 20.19 6.18 -10.91
CA ASN A 379 21.61 6.59 -11.04
C ASN A 379 21.89 7.56 -12.21
N GLY A 380 20.93 7.87 -13.05
CA GLY A 380 21.01 8.81 -14.18
C GLY A 380 20.18 10.06 -13.94
#